data_511a900ec23b49dc8dd4c0b02e85f2f6
#
_entry.id   511a900ec23b49dc8dd4c0b02e85f2f6
#
_cell.length_a   1.000
_cell.length_b   1.000
_cell.length_c   1.000
_cell.angle_alpha   90.00
_cell.angle_beta   90.00
_cell.angle_gamma   90.00
#
_symmetry.space_group_name_H-M   'P 1'
#
loop_
_entity.id
_entity.type
_entity.pdbx_description
1 polymer ?
#
loop_
_entity_poly.entity_id
_entity_poly.type
_entity_poly.pdbx_seq_one_letter_code
_entity_poly.pdbx_strand_id
1 'polypeptide(L)'
;MRRPPPHAYFAVSAVFHYLGPAFAVLLFARVDVLGVAWLRIATAALLFAAWRRPWRPVARLDRDGRRLLIAWGGCLALMNCCFYLAIDRLPLATVAAIEFLPVIGLAALGARTSRNLAALVLAVAGEV
;
A
#
# COMPACT_ATOMS: atom_id res chain seq x y z
N MET A 1 1.49 18.43 -24.76
CA MET A 1 0.88 18.11 -23.45
C MET A 1 1.99 18.13 -22.40
N ARG A 2 1.95 19.06 -21.44
CA ARG A 2 2.93 19.09 -20.32
C ARG A 2 2.68 17.89 -19.42
N ARG A 3 3.69 17.04 -19.24
CA ARG A 3 3.58 15.93 -18.27
C ARG A 3 3.42 16.53 -16.87
N PRO A 4 2.43 16.09 -16.08
CA PRO A 4 2.27 16.59 -14.72
C PRO A 4 3.53 16.30 -13.89
N PRO A 5 3.87 17.18 -12.94
CA PRO A 5 5.07 17.01 -12.13
C PRO A 5 5.00 15.73 -11.27
N PRO A 6 6.13 15.08 -10.99
CA PRO A 6 6.17 13.81 -10.24
C PRO A 6 5.41 13.85 -8.91
N HIS A 7 5.45 14.98 -8.21
CA HIS A 7 4.76 15.15 -6.93
C HIS A 7 3.24 15.10 -7.04
N ALA A 8 2.67 15.50 -8.19
CA ALA A 8 1.22 15.38 -8.42
C ALA A 8 0.79 13.92 -8.48
N TYR A 9 1.60 13.05 -9.09
CA TYR A 9 1.35 11.61 -9.10
C TYR A 9 1.43 11.02 -7.70
N PHE A 10 2.40 11.45 -6.88
CA PHE A 10 2.54 11.03 -5.49
C PHE A 10 1.33 11.43 -4.65
N ALA A 11 0.91 12.70 -4.73
CA ALA A 11 -0.25 13.19 -3.98
C ALA A 11 -1.53 12.45 -4.35
N VAL A 12 -1.80 12.27 -5.66
CA VAL A 12 -2.97 11.53 -6.14
C VAL A 12 -2.90 10.08 -5.68
N SER A 13 -1.74 9.43 -5.81
CA SER A 13 -1.56 8.04 -5.35
C SER A 13 -1.80 7.90 -3.85
N ALA A 14 -1.29 8.82 -3.03
CA ALA A 14 -1.49 8.80 -1.58
C ALA A 14 -2.98 8.93 -1.21
N VAL A 15 -3.70 9.87 -1.85
CA VAL A 15 -5.15 10.02 -1.62
C VAL A 15 -5.89 8.73 -1.95
N PHE A 16 -5.63 8.12 -3.10
CA PHE A 16 -6.29 6.86 -3.47
C PHE A 16 -5.88 5.70 -2.60
N HIS A 17 -4.64 5.70 -2.10
CA HIS A 17 -4.13 4.66 -1.20
C HIS A 17 -4.92 4.61 0.11
N TYR A 18 -5.25 5.76 0.69
CA TYR A 18 -6.00 5.85 1.96
C TYR A 18 -7.52 5.90 1.77
N LEU A 19 -8.00 6.40 0.65
CA LEU A 19 -9.44 6.45 0.36
C LEU A 19 -10.04 5.04 0.32
N GLY A 20 -9.31 4.07 -0.24
CA GLY A 20 -9.73 2.67 -0.27
C GLY A 20 -9.98 2.07 1.12
N PRO A 21 -9.01 2.08 2.04
CA PRO A 21 -9.18 1.65 3.42
C PRO A 21 -10.25 2.43 4.18
N ALA A 22 -10.37 3.75 3.99
CA ALA A 22 -11.42 4.55 4.62
C ALA A 22 -12.83 4.08 4.23
N PHE A 23 -13.06 3.79 2.96
CA PHE A 23 -14.33 3.18 2.53
C PHE A 23 -14.50 1.74 3.02
N ALA A 24 -13.42 0.98 3.15
CA ALA A 24 -13.46 -0.38 3.66
C ALA A 24 -13.94 -0.45 5.11
N VAL A 25 -13.52 0.51 5.96
CA VAL A 25 -13.98 0.61 7.35
C VAL A 25 -15.50 0.77 7.43
N LEU A 26 -16.12 1.52 6.52
CA LEU A 26 -17.58 1.64 6.44
C LEU A 26 -18.26 0.32 6.07
N LEU A 27 -17.55 -0.55 5.36
CA LEU A 27 -18.07 -1.85 4.92
C LEU A 27 -17.96 -2.92 6.01
N PHE A 28 -17.09 -2.75 7.00
CA PHE A 28 -16.91 -3.70 8.12
C PHE A 28 -18.19 -3.91 8.93
N ALA A 29 -19.09 -2.95 8.93
CA ALA A 29 -20.41 -3.11 9.57
C ALA A 29 -21.30 -4.17 8.90
N ARG A 30 -21.00 -4.59 7.67
CA ARG A 30 -21.83 -5.50 6.87
C ARG A 30 -21.09 -6.75 6.36
N VAL A 31 -19.78 -6.66 6.25
CA VAL A 31 -18.93 -7.72 5.67
C VAL A 31 -17.75 -7.94 6.60
N ASP A 32 -17.42 -9.20 6.82
CA ASP A 32 -16.23 -9.57 7.59
C ASP A 32 -14.97 -8.92 7.05
N VAL A 33 -14.08 -8.52 7.94
CA VAL A 33 -12.85 -7.75 7.63
C VAL A 33 -11.98 -8.46 6.61
N LEU A 34 -11.80 -9.76 6.76
CA LEU A 34 -11.05 -10.58 5.80
C LEU A 34 -11.76 -10.69 4.45
N GLY A 35 -13.10 -10.70 4.47
CA GLY A 35 -13.92 -10.67 3.26
C GLY A 35 -13.70 -9.38 2.46
N VAL A 36 -13.61 -8.22 3.13
CA VAL A 36 -13.30 -6.93 2.50
C VAL A 36 -11.89 -6.91 1.91
N ALA A 37 -10.90 -7.43 2.66
CA ALA A 37 -9.53 -7.56 2.17
C ALA A 37 -9.47 -8.43 0.92
N TRP A 38 -10.15 -9.58 0.94
CA TRP A 38 -10.21 -10.50 -0.20
C TRP A 38 -10.88 -9.85 -1.42
N LEU A 39 -12.03 -9.19 -1.25
CA LEU A 39 -12.73 -8.49 -2.33
C LEU A 39 -11.85 -7.42 -2.97
N ARG A 40 -11.12 -6.65 -2.19
CA ARG A 40 -10.18 -5.63 -2.69
C ARG A 40 -9.09 -6.27 -3.55
N ILE A 41 -8.45 -7.32 -3.07
CA ILE A 41 -7.39 -8.03 -3.80
C ILE A 41 -7.95 -8.65 -5.08
N ALA A 42 -9.09 -9.33 -5.00
CA ALA A 42 -9.74 -9.96 -6.13
C ALA A 42 -10.16 -8.93 -7.20
N THR A 43 -10.77 -7.83 -6.81
CA THR A 43 -11.18 -6.75 -7.73
C THR A 43 -9.97 -6.13 -8.42
N ALA A 44 -8.91 -5.82 -7.68
CA ALA A 44 -7.67 -5.30 -8.23
C ALA A 44 -7.05 -6.30 -9.21
N ALA A 45 -6.98 -7.58 -8.84
CA ALA A 45 -6.44 -8.64 -9.69
C ALA A 45 -7.24 -8.79 -11.00
N LEU A 46 -8.57 -8.76 -10.94
CA LEU A 46 -9.44 -8.83 -12.12
C LEU A 46 -9.26 -7.63 -13.04
N LEU A 47 -9.24 -6.41 -12.49
CA LEU A 47 -9.03 -5.19 -13.26
C LEU A 47 -7.66 -5.19 -13.96
N PHE A 48 -6.59 -5.54 -13.23
CA PHE A 48 -5.25 -5.64 -13.82
C PHE A 48 -5.13 -6.78 -14.82
N ALA A 49 -5.77 -7.92 -14.57
CA ALA A 49 -5.80 -9.04 -15.50
C ALA A 49 -6.50 -8.66 -16.82
N ALA A 50 -7.63 -7.98 -16.73
CA ALA A 50 -8.35 -7.50 -17.91
C ALA A 50 -7.54 -6.47 -18.71
N TRP A 51 -6.88 -5.54 -18.02
CA TRP A 51 -6.16 -4.45 -18.67
C TRP A 51 -4.79 -4.85 -19.21
N ARG A 52 -3.95 -5.50 -18.39
CA ARG A 52 -2.53 -5.77 -18.70
C ARG A 52 -2.27 -7.15 -19.25
N ARG A 53 -3.25 -8.07 -19.24
CA ARG A 53 -3.12 -9.46 -19.70
C ARG A 53 -1.85 -10.13 -19.18
N PRO A 54 -1.66 -10.22 -17.84
CA PRO A 54 -0.40 -10.66 -17.23
C PRO A 54 -0.04 -12.12 -17.51
N TRP A 55 -0.98 -12.92 -18.02
CA TRP A 55 -0.72 -14.32 -18.39
C TRP A 55 0.36 -14.48 -19.44
N ARG A 56 0.52 -13.50 -20.36
CA ARG A 56 1.57 -13.56 -21.40
C ARG A 56 2.99 -13.50 -20.82
N PRO A 57 3.38 -12.49 -20.01
CA PRO A 57 4.68 -12.47 -19.36
C PRO A 57 4.84 -13.59 -18.32
N VAL A 58 3.80 -13.94 -17.57
CA VAL A 58 3.85 -15.01 -16.54
C VAL A 58 4.09 -16.38 -17.18
N ALA A 59 3.52 -16.63 -18.36
CA ALA A 59 3.77 -17.88 -19.09
C ALA A 59 5.23 -18.05 -19.55
N ARG A 60 5.96 -16.93 -19.70
CA ARG A 60 7.38 -16.92 -20.11
C ARG A 60 8.35 -16.97 -18.92
N LEU A 61 7.86 -16.87 -17.69
CA LEU A 61 8.70 -16.99 -16.51
C LEU A 61 9.21 -18.43 -16.35
N ASP A 62 10.48 -18.53 -16.00
CA ASP A 62 11.09 -19.77 -15.55
C ASP A 62 10.54 -20.21 -14.18
N ARG A 63 10.97 -21.36 -13.70
CA ARG A 63 10.50 -21.94 -12.44
C ARG A 63 10.80 -21.04 -11.25
N ASP A 64 11.95 -20.40 -11.23
CA ASP A 64 12.39 -19.54 -10.13
C ASP A 64 11.66 -18.19 -10.14
N GLY A 65 11.43 -17.62 -11.32
CA GLY A 65 10.60 -16.42 -11.48
C GLY A 65 9.16 -16.64 -11.02
N ARG A 66 8.58 -17.82 -11.29
CA ARG A 66 7.23 -18.17 -10.79
C ARG A 66 7.20 -18.31 -9.26
N ARG A 67 8.21 -18.95 -8.67
CA ARG A 67 8.32 -19.09 -7.21
C ARG A 67 8.44 -17.73 -6.56
N LEU A 68 9.27 -16.85 -7.11
CA LEU A 68 9.44 -15.49 -6.62
C LEU A 68 8.13 -14.71 -6.72
N LEU A 69 7.41 -14.81 -7.83
CA LEU A 69 6.11 -14.16 -8.02
C LEU A 69 5.06 -14.64 -7.00
N ILE A 70 5.00 -15.95 -6.74
CA ILE A 70 4.09 -16.53 -5.74
C ILE A 70 4.48 -16.07 -4.33
N ALA A 71 5.76 -16.07 -4.00
CA ALA A 71 6.24 -15.60 -2.69
C ALA A 71 5.92 -14.12 -2.47
N TRP A 72 6.15 -13.27 -3.46
CA TRP A 72 5.77 -11.86 -3.41
C TRP A 72 4.27 -11.65 -3.28
N GLY A 73 3.49 -12.36 -4.09
CA GLY A 73 2.03 -12.30 -4.01
C GLY A 73 1.49 -12.76 -2.66
N GLY A 74 2.04 -13.83 -2.10
CA GLY A 74 1.70 -14.33 -0.77
C GLY A 74 2.07 -13.33 0.33
N CYS A 75 3.25 -12.74 0.27
CA CYS A 75 3.69 -11.70 1.21
C CYS A 75 2.77 -10.47 1.18
N LEU A 76 2.42 -10.00 -0.03
CA LEU A 76 1.50 -8.87 -0.20
C LEU A 76 0.08 -9.19 0.30
N ALA A 77 -0.40 -10.40 0.06
CA ALA A 77 -1.71 -10.83 0.56
C ALA A 77 -1.72 -10.88 2.09
N LEU A 78 -0.68 -11.46 2.70
CA LEU A 78 -0.54 -11.50 4.16
C LEU A 78 -0.47 -10.09 4.76
N MET A 79 0.35 -9.22 4.17
CA MET A 79 0.46 -7.82 4.59
C MET A 79 -0.91 -7.12 4.54
N ASN A 80 -1.67 -7.29 3.45
CA ASN A 80 -3.01 -6.73 3.35
C ASN A 80 -3.96 -7.28 4.42
N CYS A 81 -3.96 -8.59 4.67
CA CYS A 81 -4.78 -9.19 5.73
C CYS A 81 -4.44 -8.60 7.11
N CYS A 82 -3.15 -8.50 7.45
CA CYS A 82 -2.70 -7.90 8.70
C CYS A 82 -3.11 -6.43 8.82
N PHE A 83 -2.98 -5.66 7.73
CA PHE A 83 -3.41 -4.27 7.68
C PHE A 83 -4.91 -4.11 7.95
N TYR A 84 -5.74 -4.92 7.30
CA TYR A 84 -7.19 -4.86 7.51
C TYR A 84 -7.60 -5.31 8.92
N LEU A 85 -6.96 -6.31 9.50
CA LEU A 85 -7.16 -6.70 10.89
C LEU A 85 -6.71 -5.62 11.87
N ALA A 86 -5.68 -4.84 11.51
CA ALA A 86 -5.21 -3.74 12.32
C ALA A 86 -6.20 -2.56 12.33
N ILE A 87 -6.73 -2.16 11.16
CA ILE A 87 -7.69 -1.05 11.07
C ILE A 87 -9.09 -1.40 11.62
N ASP A 88 -9.39 -2.67 11.79
CA ASP A 88 -10.59 -3.11 12.49
C ASP A 88 -10.52 -2.85 14.00
N ARG A 89 -9.30 -2.85 14.56
CA ARG A 89 -9.06 -2.72 16.00
C ARG A 89 -8.48 -1.39 16.42
N LEU A 90 -7.85 -0.67 15.50
CA LEU A 90 -7.16 0.58 15.75
C LEU A 90 -7.66 1.68 14.81
N PRO A 91 -7.63 2.95 15.22
CA PRO A 91 -7.89 4.05 14.31
C PRO A 91 -6.96 4.00 13.10
N LEU A 92 -7.49 4.29 11.91
CA LEU A 92 -6.75 4.24 10.65
C LEU A 92 -5.47 5.11 10.70
N ALA A 93 -5.53 6.26 11.36
CA ALA A 93 -4.37 7.14 11.53
C ALA A 93 -3.24 6.45 12.31
N THR A 94 -3.56 5.71 13.37
CA THR A 94 -2.56 4.98 14.16
C THR A 94 -1.89 3.88 13.35
N VAL A 95 -2.68 3.16 12.55
CA VAL A 95 -2.13 2.10 11.68
C VAL A 95 -1.24 2.70 10.60
N ALA A 96 -1.66 3.82 10.00
CA ALA A 96 -0.87 4.54 9.02
C ALA A 96 0.46 5.03 9.62
N ALA A 97 0.44 5.62 10.82
CA ALA A 97 1.64 6.06 11.52
C ALA A 97 2.63 4.90 11.73
N ILE A 98 2.15 3.75 12.18
CA ILE A 98 2.99 2.55 12.39
C ILE A 98 3.56 2.05 11.05
N GLU A 99 2.77 2.06 9.98
CA GLU A 99 3.20 1.62 8.65
C GLU A 99 4.34 2.48 8.09
N PHE A 100 4.32 3.79 8.37
CA PHE A 100 5.36 4.71 7.92
C PHE A 100 6.61 4.74 8.79
N LEU A 101 6.57 4.28 10.04
CA LEU A 101 7.73 4.26 10.93
C LEU A 101 8.99 3.65 10.33
N PRO A 102 8.96 2.48 9.64
CA PRO A 102 10.15 1.92 9.02
C PRO A 102 10.71 2.81 7.89
N VAL A 103 9.83 3.43 7.11
CA VAL A 103 10.23 4.33 6.01
C VAL A 103 10.87 5.60 6.56
N ILE A 104 10.28 6.18 7.60
CA ILE A 104 10.81 7.33 8.33
C ILE A 104 12.17 7.00 8.95
N GLY A 105 12.28 5.82 9.59
CA GLY A 105 13.52 5.34 10.17
C GLY A 105 14.65 5.18 9.14
N LEU A 106 14.35 4.58 7.99
CA LEU A 106 15.29 4.45 6.88
C LEU A 106 15.69 5.80 6.29
N ALA A 107 14.73 6.71 6.15
CA ALA A 107 14.99 8.07 5.68
C ALA A 107 15.88 8.84 6.67
N ALA A 108 15.66 8.68 7.98
CA ALA A 108 16.50 9.28 9.02
C ALA A 108 17.95 8.76 8.98
N LEU A 109 18.12 7.46 8.77
CA LEU A 109 19.45 6.82 8.67
C LEU A 109 20.19 7.19 7.38
N GLY A 110 19.44 7.36 6.27
CA GLY A 110 20.01 7.65 4.94
C GLY A 110 20.33 9.11 4.69
N ALA A 111 19.73 10.03 5.43
CA ALA A 111 19.76 11.46 5.12
C ALA A 111 20.34 12.30 6.24
N ARG A 112 21.64 12.48 6.24
CA ARG A 112 22.38 13.33 7.20
C ARG A 112 22.38 14.83 6.84
N THR A 113 21.48 15.29 5.99
CA THR A 113 21.39 16.68 5.57
C THR A 113 20.32 17.41 6.38
N SER A 114 20.60 18.64 6.80
CA SER A 114 19.68 19.47 7.61
C SER A 114 18.27 19.66 6.99
N ARG A 115 18.19 19.74 5.65
CA ARG A 115 16.91 19.78 4.92
C ARG A 115 16.07 18.52 5.08
N ASN A 116 16.72 17.36 5.11
CA ASN A 116 16.04 16.08 5.27
C ASN A 116 15.61 15.87 6.73
N LEU A 117 16.39 16.37 7.68
CA LEU A 117 16.00 16.37 9.08
C LEU A 117 14.75 17.23 9.33
N ALA A 118 14.67 18.41 8.71
CA ALA A 118 13.49 19.26 8.77
C ALA A 118 12.26 18.60 8.12
N ALA A 119 12.43 17.95 6.98
CA ALA A 119 11.36 17.20 6.32
C ALA A 119 10.87 16.02 7.19
N LEU A 120 11.80 15.34 7.88
CA LEU A 120 11.48 14.24 8.78
C LEU A 120 10.68 14.72 10.01
N VAL A 121 11.11 15.83 10.61
CA VAL A 121 10.40 16.46 11.75
C VAL A 121 8.98 16.87 11.34
N LEU A 122 8.82 17.46 10.14
CA LEU A 122 7.50 17.81 9.62
C LEU A 122 6.63 16.59 9.32
N ALA A 123 7.20 15.50 8.83
CA ALA A 123 6.48 14.25 8.61
C ALA A 123 5.98 13.65 9.92
N VAL A 124 6.84 13.58 10.93
CA VAL A 124 6.46 13.06 12.28
C VAL A 124 5.43 13.97 12.97
N ALA A 125 5.56 15.31 12.85
CA ALA A 125 4.61 16.25 13.43
C ALA A 125 3.23 16.22 12.73
N GLY A 126 3.17 15.83 11.47
CA GLY A 126 1.92 15.68 10.73
C GLY A 126 1.15 14.39 11.05
N GLU A 127 1.77 13.44 11.76
CA GLU A 127 1.20 12.14 12.16
C GLU A 127 0.59 12.18 13.59
N VAL A 128 0.82 13.25 14.37
CA VAL A 128 0.30 13.48 15.72
C VAL A 128 -0.93 14.39 15.66
#